data_557a920015995c27aa7af6c8ab975951
#
_entry.id   557a920015995c27aa7af6c8ab975951
#
_cell.length_a   1.000
_cell.length_b   1.000
_cell.length_c   1.000
_cell.angle_alpha   90.00
_cell.angle_beta   90.00
_cell.angle_gamma   90.00
#
_symmetry.space_group_name_H-M   'P 1'
#
loop_
_entity.id
_entity.type
_entity.pdbx_description
1 polymer ?
#
loop_
_entity_poly.entity_id
_entity_poly.type
_entity_poly.pdbx_seq_one_letter_code
_entity_poly.pdbx_strand_id
1 'polypeptide(L)'
;HKKLNVPNLRFKEFQGEWEMCKVSDLLDFYSTNSLSWDKLEYGTTNIQNLHYGLIHVGLPTMVDIDKDNLPNIIDGNVPKNYELCKEGDIVFADASEDTNEVAKSVEYYNLNGKKVVCGLHTIHGRDNKNKTVVGYKGYAFSSMSFHHQIRRIAQGTKIYSINSKNFSECYVGIPSKDEQQKIADLL
;
A
#
# COMPACT_ATOMS: atom_id res chain seq x y z
N HIS A 1 4.10 9.00 28.77
CA HIS A 1 5.14 9.57 27.90
C HIS A 1 4.56 9.73 26.49
N LYS A 2 4.32 11.00 26.05
CA LYS A 2 4.10 11.30 24.65
C LYS A 2 5.34 10.82 23.89
N LYS A 3 5.19 9.80 23.05
CA LYS A 3 6.23 9.47 22.07
C LYS A 3 6.42 10.69 21.19
N LEU A 4 7.62 11.22 21.15
CA LEU A 4 7.98 12.28 20.22
C LEU A 4 7.72 11.78 18.80
N ASN A 5 7.00 12.55 18.01
CA ASN A 5 6.70 12.26 16.61
C ASN A 5 7.90 12.62 15.73
N VAL A 6 9.05 12.06 16.07
CA VAL A 6 10.31 12.30 15.37
C VAL A 6 10.97 10.94 15.15
N PRO A 7 11.41 10.64 13.92
CA PRO A 7 12.10 9.38 13.65
C PRO A 7 13.48 9.36 14.31
N ASN A 8 13.96 8.15 14.63
CA ASN A 8 15.29 7.95 15.19
C ASN A 8 16.42 8.34 14.23
N LEU A 9 16.21 8.12 12.94
CA LEU A 9 17.12 8.53 11.87
C LEU A 9 16.41 9.57 10.99
N ARG A 10 17.10 10.67 10.75
CA ARG A 10 16.53 11.79 10.03
C ARG A 10 17.62 12.59 9.34
N PHE A 11 17.30 13.19 8.19
CA PHE A 11 18.19 14.17 7.55
C PHE A 11 18.39 15.39 8.46
N LYS A 12 19.62 15.85 8.59
CA LYS A 12 20.01 16.91 9.56
C LYS A 12 19.33 18.26 9.31
N GLU A 13 18.97 18.55 8.06
CA GLU A 13 18.33 19.80 7.66
C GLU A 13 16.87 19.92 8.08
N PHE A 14 16.22 18.82 8.49
CA PHE A 14 14.83 18.83 8.92
C PHE A 14 14.70 18.75 10.43
N GLN A 15 13.81 19.57 10.98
CA GLN A 15 13.56 19.67 12.42
C GLN A 15 12.06 19.74 12.70
N GLY A 16 11.69 19.57 13.96
CA GLY A 16 10.32 19.64 14.43
C GLY A 16 9.63 18.28 14.41
N GLU A 17 8.42 18.24 14.96
CA GLU A 17 7.61 17.03 15.03
C GLU A 17 6.90 16.77 13.70
N TRP A 18 6.73 15.47 13.35
CA TRP A 18 5.86 15.07 12.28
C TRP A 18 4.40 15.12 12.72
N GLU A 19 3.51 15.50 11.82
CA GLU A 19 2.06 15.34 12.02
C GLU A 19 1.75 13.85 12.11
N MET A 20 1.00 13.44 13.15
CA MET A 20 0.47 12.08 13.23
C MET A 20 -0.92 12.04 12.63
N CYS A 21 -1.07 11.27 11.56
CA CYS A 21 -2.28 11.19 10.78
C CYS A 21 -2.89 9.79 10.88
N LYS A 22 -4.19 9.70 11.18
CA LYS A 22 -4.90 8.42 11.09
C LYS A 22 -4.96 7.95 9.64
N VAL A 23 -4.90 6.65 9.43
CA VAL A 23 -5.06 6.06 8.10
C VAL A 23 -6.36 6.54 7.46
N SER A 24 -7.47 6.58 8.22
CA SER A 24 -8.77 7.07 7.74
C SER A 24 -8.79 8.54 7.37
N ASP A 25 -7.91 9.36 7.95
CA ASP A 25 -7.79 10.78 7.62
C ASP A 25 -6.86 11.02 6.42
N LEU A 26 -5.97 10.08 6.15
CA LEU A 26 -5.03 10.15 5.04
C LEU A 26 -5.60 9.56 3.76
N LEU A 27 -6.24 8.38 3.85
CA LEU A 27 -6.61 7.57 2.71
C LEU A 27 -8.13 7.43 2.57
N ASP A 28 -8.60 7.55 1.34
CA ASP A 28 -9.89 7.01 0.93
C ASP A 28 -9.67 5.59 0.40
N PHE A 29 -10.61 4.70 0.68
CA PHE A 29 -10.54 3.30 0.28
C PHE A 29 -11.47 3.00 -0.87
N TYR A 30 -11.02 2.16 -1.79
CA TYR A 30 -11.72 1.77 -3.00
C TYR A 30 -11.95 0.27 -3.03
N SER A 31 -12.94 -0.15 -3.81
CA SER A 31 -13.27 -1.56 -3.96
C SER A 31 -12.14 -2.36 -4.61
N THR A 32 -12.02 -3.60 -4.21
CA THR A 32 -11.08 -4.58 -4.77
C THR A 32 -11.87 -5.78 -5.27
N ASN A 33 -11.28 -6.60 -6.14
CA ASN A 33 -11.93 -7.80 -6.62
C ASN A 33 -11.50 -9.05 -5.84
N SER A 34 -12.16 -10.16 -6.11
CA SER A 34 -11.91 -11.45 -5.47
C SER A 34 -11.40 -12.51 -6.46
N LEU A 35 -10.77 -12.09 -7.55
CA LEU A 35 -10.29 -12.99 -8.59
C LEU A 35 -9.11 -13.83 -8.07
N SER A 36 -9.27 -15.14 -8.11
CA SER A 36 -8.22 -16.11 -7.81
C SER A 36 -7.25 -16.27 -8.98
N TRP A 37 -6.10 -16.92 -8.74
CA TRP A 37 -5.04 -17.07 -9.74
C TRP A 37 -5.51 -17.70 -11.06
N ASP A 38 -6.49 -18.60 -11.01
CA ASP A 38 -7.03 -19.25 -12.21
C ASP A 38 -7.79 -18.29 -13.17
N LYS A 39 -8.08 -17.08 -12.72
CA LYS A 39 -8.69 -16.00 -13.53
C LYS A 39 -7.67 -15.01 -14.08
N LEU A 40 -6.39 -15.25 -13.84
CA LEU A 40 -5.29 -14.36 -14.23
C LEU A 40 -4.33 -15.06 -15.19
N GLU A 41 -3.74 -14.27 -16.08
CA GLU A 41 -2.73 -14.72 -17.06
C GLU A 41 -1.70 -13.63 -17.27
N TYR A 42 -0.54 -13.99 -17.79
CA TYR A 42 0.49 -13.03 -18.14
C TYR A 42 0.58 -12.83 -19.67
N GLY A 43 1.07 -11.67 -20.07
CA GLY A 43 1.45 -11.41 -21.45
C GLY A 43 0.31 -11.03 -22.40
N THR A 44 -0.84 -10.60 -21.87
CA THR A 44 -1.94 -10.05 -22.67
C THR A 44 -2.00 -8.54 -22.57
N THR A 45 -2.94 -7.90 -23.27
CA THR A 45 -3.19 -6.46 -23.22
C THR A 45 -4.37 -6.10 -22.31
N ASN A 46 -4.94 -7.08 -21.61
CA ASN A 46 -6.08 -6.88 -20.73
C ASN A 46 -5.70 -6.12 -19.47
N ILE A 47 -6.72 -5.68 -18.69
CA ILE A 47 -6.52 -5.01 -17.41
C ILE A 47 -5.62 -5.88 -16.52
N GLN A 48 -4.59 -5.25 -15.94
CA GLN A 48 -3.68 -5.90 -15.00
C GLN A 48 -4.30 -5.93 -13.60
N ASN A 49 -3.97 -6.96 -12.84
CA ASN A 49 -4.57 -7.20 -11.52
C ASN A 49 -3.49 -7.50 -10.50
N LEU A 50 -3.47 -6.74 -9.41
CA LEU A 50 -2.54 -6.96 -8.33
C LEU A 50 -3.16 -7.88 -7.28
N HIS A 51 -2.80 -9.15 -7.33
CA HIS A 51 -3.18 -10.17 -6.35
C HIS A 51 -2.29 -10.04 -5.10
N TYR A 52 -2.84 -10.24 -3.89
CA TYR A 52 -2.09 -10.09 -2.65
C TYR A 52 -0.82 -10.96 -2.58
N GLY A 53 -0.82 -12.10 -3.21
CA GLY A 53 0.35 -12.98 -3.29
C GLY A 53 1.58 -12.32 -3.90
N LEU A 54 1.39 -11.37 -4.82
CA LEU A 54 2.49 -10.60 -5.42
C LEU A 54 3.10 -9.59 -4.45
N ILE A 55 2.29 -9.09 -3.51
CA ILE A 55 2.79 -8.19 -2.45
C ILE A 55 3.74 -8.96 -1.53
N HIS A 56 3.40 -10.20 -1.19
CA HIS A 56 4.23 -11.05 -0.33
C HIS A 56 5.49 -11.56 -1.04
N VAL A 57 5.39 -11.80 -2.35
CA VAL A 57 6.48 -12.40 -3.13
C VAL A 57 6.73 -11.61 -4.42
N GLY A 58 7.85 -10.94 -4.48
CA GLY A 58 8.44 -10.47 -5.75
C GLY A 58 8.21 -9.01 -6.11
N LEU A 59 7.26 -8.27 -5.53
CA LEU A 59 7.10 -6.85 -5.82
C LEU A 59 7.93 -5.99 -4.87
N PRO A 60 8.59 -4.94 -5.40
CA PRO A 60 9.22 -3.93 -4.56
C PRO A 60 8.15 -3.03 -3.90
N THR A 61 8.55 -2.27 -2.88
CA THR A 61 7.69 -1.29 -2.22
C THR A 61 7.16 -0.23 -3.19
N MET A 62 7.98 0.15 -4.17
CA MET A 62 7.62 1.08 -5.23
C MET A 62 7.44 0.31 -6.53
N VAL A 63 6.21 0.15 -6.98
CA VAL A 63 5.88 -0.59 -8.19
C VAL A 63 6.01 0.30 -9.42
N ASP A 64 6.83 -0.14 -10.37
CA ASP A 64 6.99 0.47 -11.69
C ASP A 64 6.52 -0.56 -12.73
N ILE A 65 5.41 -0.28 -13.40
CA ILE A 65 4.79 -1.23 -14.32
C ILE A 65 5.66 -1.55 -15.53
N ASP A 66 6.63 -0.73 -15.85
CA ASP A 66 7.58 -0.98 -16.96
C ASP A 66 8.65 -2.00 -16.55
N LYS A 67 8.86 -2.21 -15.25
CA LYS A 67 9.87 -3.14 -14.69
C LYS A 67 9.22 -4.33 -13.99
N ASP A 68 8.09 -4.11 -13.34
CA ASP A 68 7.42 -5.08 -12.48
C ASP A 68 6.21 -5.67 -13.21
N ASN A 69 6.29 -6.98 -13.48
CA ASN A 69 5.28 -7.66 -14.29
C ASN A 69 4.08 -8.08 -13.43
N LEU A 70 2.91 -7.53 -13.75
CA LEU A 70 1.64 -7.93 -13.15
C LEU A 70 0.83 -8.79 -14.13
N PRO A 71 0.07 -9.78 -13.62
CA PRO A 71 -0.82 -10.56 -14.46
C PRO A 71 -2.00 -9.73 -14.97
N ASN A 72 -2.59 -10.20 -16.05
CA ASN A 72 -3.79 -9.64 -16.66
C ASN A 72 -5.01 -10.47 -16.28
N ILE A 73 -6.18 -9.86 -16.26
CA ILE A 73 -7.44 -10.57 -16.06
C ILE A 73 -7.79 -11.30 -17.38
N ILE A 74 -8.07 -12.59 -17.29
CA ILE A 74 -8.50 -13.40 -18.45
C ILE A 74 -9.84 -12.86 -18.98
N ASP A 75 -9.98 -12.81 -20.31
CA ASP A 75 -11.20 -12.36 -20.97
C ASP A 75 -12.46 -13.02 -20.39
N GLY A 76 -13.50 -12.21 -20.22
CA GLY A 76 -14.76 -12.65 -19.63
C GLY A 76 -14.81 -12.65 -18.12
N ASN A 77 -13.70 -12.36 -17.42
CA ASN A 77 -13.64 -12.34 -15.96
C ASN A 77 -13.48 -10.94 -15.39
N VAL A 78 -13.42 -9.90 -16.20
CA VAL A 78 -13.32 -8.52 -15.71
C VAL A 78 -14.58 -8.19 -14.90
N PRO A 79 -14.43 -7.73 -13.64
CA PRO A 79 -15.58 -7.35 -12.84
C PRO A 79 -16.42 -6.27 -13.52
N LYS A 80 -17.72 -6.30 -13.28
CA LYS A 80 -18.65 -5.32 -13.85
C LYS A 80 -18.34 -3.89 -13.36
N ASN A 81 -17.96 -3.79 -12.09
CA ASN A 81 -17.56 -2.53 -11.46
C ASN A 81 -16.16 -2.69 -10.88
N TYR A 82 -15.29 -1.74 -11.13
CA TYR A 82 -13.93 -1.72 -10.62
C TYR A 82 -13.41 -0.29 -10.54
N GLU A 83 -12.43 -0.09 -9.68
CA GLU A 83 -11.69 1.17 -9.58
C GLU A 83 -10.28 0.97 -10.15
N LEU A 84 -9.91 1.81 -11.12
CA LEU A 84 -8.55 1.83 -11.66
C LEU A 84 -7.58 2.46 -10.66
N CYS A 85 -6.41 1.86 -10.53
CA CYS A 85 -5.32 2.43 -9.74
C CYS A 85 -4.76 3.68 -10.41
N LYS A 86 -4.29 4.60 -9.58
CA LYS A 86 -3.57 5.81 -9.98
C LYS A 86 -2.16 5.80 -9.38
N GLU A 87 -1.24 6.50 -10.02
CA GLU A 87 0.10 6.69 -9.44
C GLU A 87 0.00 7.36 -8.08
N GLY A 88 0.74 6.82 -7.10
CA GLY A 88 0.65 7.21 -5.71
C GLY A 88 -0.37 6.41 -4.89
N ASP A 89 -1.23 5.62 -5.48
CA ASP A 89 -2.11 4.72 -4.73
C ASP A 89 -1.27 3.70 -3.96
N ILE A 90 -1.73 3.37 -2.75
CA ILE A 90 -1.12 2.37 -1.87
C ILE A 90 -2.01 1.15 -1.78
N VAL A 91 -1.42 -0.03 -1.82
CA VAL A 91 -2.14 -1.31 -1.74
C VAL A 91 -1.55 -2.16 -0.62
N PHE A 92 -2.41 -2.65 0.26
CA PHE A 92 -2.04 -3.48 1.40
C PHE A 92 -2.54 -4.90 1.21
N ALA A 93 -1.76 -5.88 1.61
CA ALA A 93 -2.25 -7.24 1.78
C ALA A 93 -3.03 -7.34 3.10
N ASP A 94 -4.30 -7.75 3.06
CA ASP A 94 -5.13 -7.83 4.26
C ASP A 94 -5.00 -9.16 5.01
N ALA A 95 -4.29 -10.13 4.44
CA ALA A 95 -4.07 -11.44 5.03
C ALA A 95 -2.64 -11.96 4.76
N SER A 96 -2.10 -12.71 5.70
CA SER A 96 -0.79 -13.38 5.57
C SER A 96 -0.67 -14.53 6.57
N GLU A 97 0.19 -15.50 6.25
CA GLU A 97 0.60 -16.55 7.19
C GLU A 97 1.58 -16.02 8.27
N ASP A 98 2.18 -14.87 8.06
CA ASP A 98 3.13 -14.22 8.96
C ASP A 98 2.59 -12.87 9.44
N THR A 99 2.61 -12.64 10.77
CA THR A 99 2.22 -11.36 11.37
C THR A 99 3.10 -10.19 10.94
N ASN A 100 4.34 -10.46 10.50
CA ASN A 100 5.23 -9.43 9.96
C ASN A 100 4.87 -9.01 8.54
N GLU A 101 4.12 -9.84 7.82
CA GLU A 101 3.78 -9.64 6.42
C GLU A 101 2.33 -9.16 6.22
N VAL A 102 1.45 -9.30 7.22
CA VAL A 102 0.09 -8.76 7.13
C VAL A 102 0.15 -7.23 7.08
N ALA A 103 -0.66 -6.63 6.25
CA ALA A 103 -0.63 -5.21 5.89
C ALA A 103 0.67 -4.76 5.20
N LYS A 104 1.49 -5.69 4.70
CA LYS A 104 2.57 -5.34 3.78
C LYS A 104 2.00 -4.57 2.60
N SER A 105 2.69 -3.53 2.18
CA SER A 105 2.17 -2.59 1.19
C SER A 105 3.11 -2.36 0.04
N VAL A 106 2.53 -1.95 -1.08
CA VAL A 106 3.23 -1.42 -2.24
C VAL A 106 2.56 -0.13 -2.68
N GLU A 107 3.35 0.80 -3.18
CA GLU A 107 2.85 2.05 -3.76
C GLU A 107 3.11 2.06 -5.25
N TYR A 108 2.14 2.50 -6.05
CA TYR A 108 2.33 2.63 -7.49
C TYR A 108 3.14 3.90 -7.79
N TYR A 109 4.36 3.70 -8.27
CA TYR A 109 5.25 4.78 -8.69
C TYR A 109 5.01 5.18 -10.14
N ASN A 110 4.93 4.20 -11.05
CA ASN A 110 4.73 4.42 -12.47
C ASN A 110 3.74 3.39 -13.03
N LEU A 111 2.65 3.84 -13.61
CA LEU A 111 1.67 3.00 -14.30
C LEU A 111 1.75 3.10 -15.82
N ASN A 112 2.49 4.07 -16.35
CA ASN A 112 2.67 4.28 -17.79
C ASN A 112 1.34 4.25 -18.59
N GLY A 113 0.28 4.82 -18.01
CA GLY A 113 -1.05 4.85 -18.61
C GLY A 113 -1.76 3.49 -18.71
N LYS A 114 -1.18 2.43 -18.16
CA LYS A 114 -1.80 1.09 -18.14
C LYS A 114 -2.92 1.00 -17.11
N LYS A 115 -3.92 0.19 -17.43
CA LYS A 115 -5.05 -0.07 -16.54
C LYS A 115 -4.70 -1.18 -15.57
N VAL A 116 -4.73 -0.85 -14.27
CA VAL A 116 -4.44 -1.78 -13.17
C VAL A 116 -5.54 -1.68 -12.13
N VAL A 117 -5.96 -2.82 -11.59
CA VAL A 117 -6.92 -2.92 -10.49
C VAL A 117 -6.33 -3.71 -9.33
N CYS A 118 -6.88 -3.51 -8.15
CA CYS A 118 -6.48 -4.24 -6.95
C CYS A 118 -7.33 -5.51 -6.81
N GLY A 119 -6.68 -6.61 -6.50
CA GLY A 119 -7.25 -7.94 -6.49
C GLY A 119 -7.57 -8.52 -5.13
N LEU A 120 -7.63 -9.84 -5.10
CA LEU A 120 -7.98 -10.64 -3.93
C LEU A 120 -7.10 -10.30 -2.73
N HIS A 121 -7.73 -10.19 -1.56
CA HIS A 121 -7.08 -9.90 -0.27
C HIS A 121 -6.18 -8.66 -0.29
N THR A 122 -6.64 -7.62 -0.99
CA THR A 122 -5.98 -6.32 -0.96
C THR A 122 -6.89 -5.22 -0.43
N ILE A 123 -6.28 -4.19 0.13
CA ILE A 123 -6.92 -2.94 0.51
C ILE A 123 -6.35 -1.86 -0.39
N HIS A 124 -7.19 -1.17 -1.15
CA HIS A 124 -6.81 -0.12 -2.08
C HIS A 124 -7.04 1.25 -1.47
N GLY A 125 -5.97 1.99 -1.19
CA GLY A 125 -6.01 3.32 -0.60
C GLY A 125 -5.47 4.41 -1.53
N ARG A 126 -6.05 5.61 -1.42
CA ARG A 126 -5.63 6.79 -2.18
C ARG A 126 -5.65 8.03 -1.31
N ASP A 127 -4.59 8.82 -1.41
CA ASP A 127 -4.53 10.13 -0.79
C ASP A 127 -5.13 11.19 -1.71
N ASN A 128 -6.43 11.45 -1.56
CA ASN A 128 -7.13 12.48 -2.33
C ASN A 128 -6.93 13.90 -1.75
N LYS A 129 -6.25 14.02 -0.61
CA LYS A 129 -6.00 15.29 0.06
C LYS A 129 -4.64 15.90 -0.27
N ASN A 130 -3.85 15.21 -1.10
CA ASN A 130 -2.51 15.63 -1.48
C ASN A 130 -1.60 15.92 -0.27
N LYS A 131 -1.70 15.09 0.77
CA LYS A 131 -0.85 15.19 1.96
C LYS A 131 0.52 14.56 1.78
N THR A 132 0.66 13.68 0.81
CA THR A 132 1.88 12.90 0.56
C THR A 132 2.37 13.06 -0.87
N VAL A 133 3.69 13.00 -1.05
CA VAL A 133 4.31 12.85 -2.37
C VAL A 133 4.33 11.36 -2.76
N VAL A 134 4.37 11.07 -4.07
CA VAL A 134 4.52 9.69 -4.56
C VAL A 134 5.85 9.12 -4.05
N GLY A 135 5.79 7.93 -3.47
CA GLY A 135 6.93 7.24 -2.88
C GLY A 135 6.99 7.32 -1.36
N TYR A 136 6.45 8.37 -0.77
CA TYR A 136 6.47 8.51 0.68
C TYR A 136 5.57 7.50 1.41
N LYS A 137 4.37 7.21 0.87
CA LYS A 137 3.47 6.23 1.49
C LYS A 137 4.09 4.85 1.59
N GLY A 138 4.79 4.43 0.54
CA GLY A 138 5.52 3.15 0.55
C GLY A 138 6.50 3.06 1.71
N TYR A 139 7.24 4.13 1.98
CA TYR A 139 8.13 4.22 3.13
C TYR A 139 7.35 4.21 4.47
N ALA A 140 6.36 5.08 4.60
CA ALA A 140 5.63 5.27 5.86
C ALA A 140 4.92 4.00 6.33
N PHE A 141 4.25 3.31 5.42
CA PHE A 141 3.51 2.08 5.71
C PHE A 141 4.41 0.84 5.83
N SER A 142 5.68 0.95 5.47
CA SER A 142 6.70 -0.08 5.70
C SER A 142 7.51 0.16 6.97
N SER A 143 7.24 1.23 7.71
CA SER A 143 7.98 1.59 8.90
C SER A 143 7.72 0.64 10.08
N MET A 144 8.71 0.52 10.97
CA MET A 144 8.58 -0.29 12.19
C MET A 144 7.45 0.21 13.09
N SER A 145 7.25 1.52 13.18
CA SER A 145 6.20 2.11 14.01
C SER A 145 4.80 1.75 13.51
N PHE A 146 4.61 1.68 12.21
CA PHE A 146 3.36 1.21 11.62
C PHE A 146 3.18 -0.31 11.83
N HIS A 147 4.22 -1.10 11.60
CA HIS A 147 4.19 -2.55 11.84
C HIS A 147 3.83 -2.92 13.28
N HIS A 148 4.31 -2.18 14.26
CA HIS A 148 3.94 -2.42 15.67
C HIS A 148 2.45 -2.25 15.91
N GLN A 149 1.81 -1.27 15.27
CA GLN A 149 0.36 -1.08 15.36
C GLN A 149 -0.40 -2.23 14.69
N ILE A 150 0.06 -2.67 13.52
CA ILE A 150 -0.55 -3.78 12.79
C ILE A 150 -0.50 -5.07 13.59
N ARG A 151 0.61 -5.39 14.22
CA ARG A 151 0.74 -6.60 15.06
C ARG A 151 -0.26 -6.63 16.20
N ARG A 152 -0.63 -5.48 16.76
CA ARG A 152 -1.61 -5.39 17.85
C ARG A 152 -3.03 -5.67 17.40
N ILE A 153 -3.34 -5.42 16.14
CA ILE A 153 -4.70 -5.58 15.59
C ILE A 153 -4.86 -6.84 14.73
N ALA A 154 -3.76 -7.50 14.35
CA ALA A 154 -3.81 -8.73 13.55
C ALA A 154 -4.49 -9.85 14.32
N GLN A 155 -5.40 -10.56 13.66
CA GLN A 155 -6.21 -11.64 14.23
C GLN A 155 -5.98 -12.93 13.47
N GLY A 156 -5.99 -14.07 14.17
CA GLY A 156 -5.84 -15.39 13.59
C GLY A 156 -4.77 -16.22 14.28
N THR A 157 -4.64 -17.49 13.88
CA THR A 157 -3.66 -18.43 14.45
C THR A 157 -2.72 -19.01 13.40
N LYS A 158 -3.20 -19.25 12.19
CA LYS A 158 -2.41 -19.75 11.05
C LYS A 158 -2.36 -18.73 9.92
N ILE A 159 -3.50 -18.09 9.65
CA ILE A 159 -3.60 -16.98 8.71
C ILE A 159 -4.02 -15.77 9.53
N TYR A 160 -3.20 -14.72 9.46
CA TYR A 160 -3.45 -13.47 10.14
C TYR A 160 -4.14 -12.50 9.18
N SER A 161 -5.15 -11.80 9.68
CA SER A 161 -5.88 -10.78 8.92
C SER A 161 -6.05 -9.52 9.74
N ILE A 162 -6.31 -8.41 9.04
CA ILE A 162 -6.63 -7.13 9.66
C ILE A 162 -8.08 -6.75 9.39
N ASN A 163 -8.72 -6.22 10.40
CA ASN A 163 -10.05 -5.63 10.31
C ASN A 163 -9.92 -4.20 9.78
N SER A 164 -10.72 -3.83 8.79
CA SER A 164 -10.64 -2.52 8.14
C SER A 164 -10.87 -1.36 9.12
N LYS A 165 -11.75 -1.54 10.11
CA LYS A 165 -12.01 -0.53 11.15
C LYS A 165 -10.77 -0.30 12.00
N ASN A 166 -10.15 -1.36 12.51
CA ASN A 166 -8.95 -1.28 13.33
C ASN A 166 -7.75 -0.76 12.53
N PHE A 167 -7.64 -1.17 11.27
CA PHE A 167 -6.63 -0.66 10.34
C PHE A 167 -6.76 0.85 10.13
N SER A 168 -7.98 1.34 9.94
CA SER A 168 -8.27 2.76 9.73
C SER A 168 -7.91 3.64 10.92
N GLU A 169 -7.86 3.10 12.12
CA GLU A 169 -7.50 3.80 13.36
C GLU A 169 -5.99 3.87 13.61
N CYS A 170 -5.17 3.16 12.84
CA CYS A 170 -3.71 3.25 12.94
C CYS A 170 -3.21 4.62 12.49
N TYR A 171 -2.01 4.98 12.93
CA TYR A 171 -1.40 6.28 12.66
C TYR A 171 -0.11 6.15 11.83
N VAL A 172 0.12 7.14 10.98
CA VAL A 172 1.39 7.33 10.27
C VAL A 172 1.90 8.74 10.50
N GLY A 173 3.21 8.91 10.53
CA GLY A 173 3.85 10.21 10.61
C GLY A 173 3.95 10.86 9.23
N ILE A 174 3.55 12.13 9.13
CA ILE A 174 3.57 12.91 7.90
C ILE A 174 4.45 14.15 8.11
N PRO A 175 5.69 14.16 7.59
CA PRO A 175 6.54 15.34 7.61
C PRO A 175 6.16 16.35 6.53
N SER A 176 6.92 17.44 6.43
CA SER A 176 6.79 18.38 5.32
C SER A 176 7.00 17.66 3.98
N LYS A 177 6.44 18.22 2.91
CA LYS A 177 6.59 17.61 1.57
C LYS A 177 8.04 17.58 1.10
N ASP A 178 8.85 18.56 1.48
CA ASP A 178 10.30 18.57 1.15
C ASP A 178 11.02 17.39 1.83
N GLU A 179 10.72 17.13 3.08
CA GLU A 179 11.27 15.97 3.81
C GLU A 179 10.76 14.65 3.22
N GLN A 180 9.48 14.57 2.90
CA GLN A 180 8.90 13.40 2.23
C GLN A 180 9.61 13.10 0.90
N GLN A 181 9.83 14.11 0.08
CA GLN A 181 10.47 13.94 -1.21
C GLN A 181 11.91 13.44 -1.05
N LYS A 182 12.64 13.97 -0.09
CA LYS A 182 13.99 13.51 0.18
C LYS A 182 14.05 12.06 0.66
N ILE A 183 13.08 11.66 1.47
CA ILE A 183 12.93 10.25 1.88
C ILE A 183 12.57 9.36 0.68
N ALA A 184 11.61 9.79 -0.14
CA ALA A 184 11.18 9.03 -1.31
C ALA A 184 12.31 8.84 -2.33
N ASP A 185 13.17 9.83 -2.50
CA ASP A 185 14.31 9.77 -3.42
C ASP A 185 15.38 8.73 -3.02
N LEU A 186 15.34 8.21 -1.79
CA LEU A 186 16.21 7.12 -1.33
C LEU A 186 15.72 5.72 -1.72
N LEU A 187 14.50 5.59 -2.16
CA LEU A 187 13.86 4.29 -2.43
C LEU A 187 14.07 3.80 -3.86
#